data_fcdba31ce401f7b42f80c093ca53bdb3
#
_entry.id   fcdba31ce401f7b42f80c093ca53bdb3
#
_cell.length_a   1.000
_cell.length_b   1.000
_cell.length_c   1.000
_cell.angle_alpha   90.00
_cell.angle_beta   90.00
_cell.angle_gamma   90.00
#
_symmetry.space_group_name_H-M   'P 1'
#
loop_
_entity.id
_entity.type
_entity.pdbx_description
1 polymer ?
#
loop_
_entity_poly.entity_id
_entity_poly.type
_entity_poly.pdbx_seq_one_letter_code
_entity_poly.pdbx_strand_id
1 'polypeptide(L)'
;ASWRGGCSGGGRVSAEGFAEALNRTLRHEGLYSADPRDPGGETFRGIARRRHPEWPGWQRVDAVRWRPGWQAELEADGELSRLVAAFYRAQFWLPLRADELEAGAGWAVAAKLFDAAVNIGQRRAVEVYQGALVALGAAGLEVDGRIGAATLAAAGEFGAGVLGLVCSNSEN
;
A
#
# COMPACT_ATOMS: atom_id res chain seq x y z
N ALA A 1 -6.29 -18.42 -0.01
CA ALA A 1 -5.61 -18.50 1.28
C ALA A 1 -6.38 -17.63 2.28
N SER A 2 -7.00 -18.29 3.28
CA SER A 2 -7.95 -17.70 4.21
C SER A 2 -7.29 -16.66 5.13
N TRP A 3 -7.81 -15.45 5.10
CA TRP A 3 -7.47 -14.36 6.00
C TRP A 3 -8.07 -14.64 7.39
N ARG A 4 -7.28 -15.25 8.28
CA ARG A 4 -7.61 -15.37 9.70
C ARG A 4 -6.59 -14.58 10.51
N GLY A 5 -6.86 -13.31 10.73
CA GLY A 5 -6.09 -12.44 11.61
C GLY A 5 -7.03 -11.82 12.63
N GLY A 6 -6.94 -12.27 13.90
CA GLY A 6 -7.78 -11.83 15.00
C GLY A 6 -7.69 -10.32 15.23
N CYS A 7 -8.84 -9.70 15.46
CA CYS A 7 -8.97 -8.32 15.93
C CYS A 7 -8.47 -8.27 17.39
N SER A 8 -7.20 -7.90 17.58
CA SER A 8 -6.70 -7.46 18.87
C SER A 8 -6.35 -5.99 18.77
N GLY A 9 -7.24 -5.14 19.28
CA GLY A 9 -7.03 -3.71 19.39
C GLY A 9 -5.89 -3.39 20.36
N GLY A 10 -4.92 -2.62 19.88
CA GLY A 10 -3.85 -2.02 20.66
C GLY A 10 -3.06 -1.15 19.71
N GLY A 11 -3.17 0.19 19.87
CA GLY A 11 -2.53 1.17 19.00
C GLY A 11 -1.02 0.97 18.92
N ARG A 12 -0.58 0.38 17.81
CA ARG A 12 0.82 0.40 17.42
C ARG A 12 1.07 1.67 16.64
N VAL A 13 2.11 2.39 17.02
CA VAL A 13 2.47 3.69 16.43
C VAL A 13 2.81 3.53 14.94
N SER A 14 2.43 4.53 14.15
CA SER A 14 2.40 4.62 12.69
C SER A 14 3.59 4.03 11.89
N ALA A 15 4.80 3.97 12.45
CA ALA A 15 5.98 3.40 11.76
C ALA A 15 5.93 1.87 11.67
N GLU A 16 5.46 1.17 12.71
CA GLU A 16 5.29 -0.29 12.71
C GLU A 16 4.09 -0.68 11.83
N GLY A 17 3.02 0.11 11.86
CA GLY A 17 1.83 -0.08 11.05
C GLY A 17 2.12 -0.03 9.55
N PHE A 18 2.88 0.97 9.11
CA PHE A 18 3.33 1.10 7.72
C PHE A 18 4.23 -0.08 7.30
N ALA A 19 5.23 -0.45 8.12
CA ALA A 19 6.15 -1.53 7.79
C ALA A 19 5.43 -2.87 7.61
N GLU A 20 4.45 -3.17 8.46
CA GLU A 20 3.62 -4.37 8.35
C GLU A 20 2.73 -4.33 7.09
N ALA A 21 2.10 -3.17 6.79
CA ALA A 21 1.29 -3.00 5.60
C ALA A 21 2.14 -3.20 4.32
N LEU A 22 3.32 -2.57 4.27
CA LEU A 22 4.25 -2.71 3.15
C LEU A 22 4.70 -4.16 2.96
N ASN A 23 5.09 -4.84 4.03
CA ASN A 23 5.49 -6.24 3.98
C ASN A 23 4.38 -7.15 3.43
N ARG A 24 3.11 -6.88 3.78
CA ARG A 24 1.97 -7.64 3.24
C ARG A 24 1.75 -7.38 1.77
N THR A 25 1.74 -6.12 1.37
CA THR A 25 1.53 -5.72 -0.04
C THR A 25 2.64 -6.28 -0.95
N LEU A 26 3.90 -6.24 -0.52
CA LEU A 26 5.03 -6.70 -1.33
C LEU A 26 5.30 -8.21 -1.29
N ARG A 27 4.58 -9.00 -0.49
CA ARG A 27 4.78 -10.47 -0.42
C ARG A 27 4.53 -11.19 -1.75
N HIS A 28 3.67 -10.64 -2.59
CA HIS A 28 3.28 -11.24 -3.88
C HIS A 28 4.00 -10.60 -5.06
N GLU A 29 4.75 -9.54 -4.83
CA GLU A 29 5.57 -8.88 -5.84
C GLU A 29 6.91 -9.62 -5.99
N GLY A 30 7.31 -9.92 -7.24
CA GLY A 30 8.63 -10.45 -7.52
C GLY A 30 9.73 -9.47 -7.12
N LEU A 31 10.91 -9.97 -6.76
CA LEU A 31 12.05 -9.12 -6.39
C LEU A 31 12.46 -8.22 -7.56
N TYR A 32 12.59 -8.79 -8.74
CA TYR A 32 13.08 -8.12 -9.94
C TYR A 32 12.45 -8.72 -11.20
N SER A 33 12.08 -7.85 -12.12
CA SER A 33 11.61 -8.20 -13.46
C SER A 33 12.26 -7.29 -14.51
N ALA A 34 12.59 -7.83 -15.66
CA ALA A 34 13.09 -7.07 -16.81
C ALA A 34 12.51 -7.64 -18.12
N ASP A 35 11.19 -7.94 -18.14
CA ASP A 35 10.51 -8.37 -19.36
C ASP A 35 10.44 -7.20 -20.35
N PRO A 36 11.04 -7.33 -21.55
CA PRO A 36 10.97 -6.26 -22.56
C PRO A 36 9.56 -5.92 -23.03
N ARG A 37 8.60 -6.84 -22.82
CA ARG A 37 7.17 -6.66 -23.17
C ARG A 37 6.41 -5.87 -22.13
N ASP A 38 6.96 -5.69 -20.92
CA ASP A 38 6.33 -4.90 -19.88
C ASP A 38 6.47 -3.40 -20.21
N PRO A 39 5.34 -2.65 -20.31
CA PRO A 39 5.36 -1.20 -20.52
C PRO A 39 6.15 -0.45 -19.43
N GLY A 40 6.22 -0.98 -18.22
CA GLY A 40 7.01 -0.45 -17.10
C GLY A 40 8.52 -0.67 -17.27
N GLY A 41 8.92 -1.61 -18.12
CA GLY A 41 10.30 -2.03 -18.31
C GLY A 41 10.86 -2.74 -17.09
N GLU A 42 12.12 -2.44 -16.77
CA GLU A 42 12.76 -2.98 -15.57
C GLU A 42 12.05 -2.55 -14.30
N THR A 43 11.78 -3.49 -13.40
CA THR A 43 11.02 -3.29 -12.17
C THR A 43 11.73 -3.97 -11.01
N PHE A 44 11.87 -3.27 -9.89
CA PHE A 44 12.38 -3.82 -8.64
C PHE A 44 11.32 -3.63 -7.54
N ARG A 45 10.84 -4.72 -6.94
CA ARG A 45 9.77 -4.71 -5.92
C ARG A 45 8.61 -3.78 -6.29
N GLY A 46 8.09 -3.86 -7.53
CA GLY A 46 6.99 -3.04 -8.02
C GLY A 46 7.38 -1.62 -8.49
N ILE A 47 8.61 -1.16 -8.22
CA ILE A 47 9.09 0.16 -8.67
C ILE A 47 9.58 0.04 -10.11
N ALA A 48 8.85 0.64 -11.07
CA ALA A 48 9.19 0.59 -12.49
C ALA A 48 10.21 1.67 -12.85
N ARG A 49 11.36 1.28 -13.45
CA ARG A 49 12.44 2.21 -13.80
C ARG A 49 12.01 3.30 -14.77
N ARG A 50 11.17 2.97 -15.75
CA ARG A 50 10.67 3.97 -16.71
C ARG A 50 9.81 5.06 -16.07
N ARG A 51 9.12 4.74 -14.97
CA ARG A 51 8.27 5.70 -14.26
C ARG A 51 9.04 6.47 -13.19
N HIS A 52 10.07 5.85 -12.63
CA HIS A 52 10.87 6.38 -11.52
C HIS A 52 12.37 6.23 -11.81
N PRO A 53 12.89 6.83 -12.91
CA PRO A 53 14.31 6.70 -13.29
C PRO A 53 15.26 7.29 -12.24
N GLU A 54 14.80 8.29 -11.50
CA GLU A 54 15.57 9.00 -10.47
C GLU A 54 15.58 8.29 -9.10
N TRP A 55 14.87 7.15 -8.96
CA TRP A 55 14.85 6.44 -7.69
C TRP A 55 16.27 5.95 -7.32
N PRO A 56 16.80 6.36 -6.13
CA PRO A 56 18.21 6.09 -5.80
C PRO A 56 18.54 4.60 -5.65
N GLY A 57 17.55 3.74 -5.45
CA GLY A 57 17.72 2.29 -5.39
C GLY A 57 18.30 1.70 -6.67
N TRP A 58 18.11 2.36 -7.83
CA TRP A 58 18.64 1.87 -9.11
C TRP A 58 20.16 1.79 -9.13
N GLN A 59 20.86 2.70 -8.46
CA GLN A 59 22.32 2.68 -8.35
C GLN A 59 22.81 1.39 -7.66
N ARG A 60 22.07 0.94 -6.65
CA ARG A 60 22.41 -0.29 -5.91
C ARG A 60 22.07 -1.54 -6.74
N VAL A 61 20.93 -1.54 -7.42
CA VAL A 61 20.56 -2.61 -8.35
C VAL A 61 21.60 -2.75 -9.46
N ASP A 62 22.00 -1.65 -10.10
CA ASP A 62 22.97 -1.62 -11.19
C ASP A 62 24.39 -2.06 -10.76
N ALA A 63 24.74 -1.80 -9.50
CA ALA A 63 26.07 -2.17 -8.98
C ALA A 63 26.27 -3.68 -8.89
N VAL A 64 25.21 -4.48 -8.71
CA VAL A 64 25.32 -5.91 -8.42
C VAL A 64 24.66 -6.79 -9.48
N ARG A 65 23.65 -6.29 -10.20
CA ARG A 65 22.93 -7.10 -11.19
C ARG A 65 23.86 -7.77 -12.20
N TRP A 66 23.50 -8.98 -12.59
CA TRP A 66 24.25 -9.87 -13.49
C TRP A 66 25.50 -10.53 -12.88
N ARG A 67 25.82 -10.28 -11.61
CA ARG A 67 26.83 -11.07 -10.90
C ARG A 67 26.23 -12.40 -10.40
N PRO A 68 27.01 -13.47 -10.24
CA PRO A 68 26.51 -14.69 -9.60
C PRO A 68 25.91 -14.37 -8.21
N GLY A 69 24.66 -14.80 -7.97
CA GLY A 69 23.98 -14.60 -6.68
C GLY A 69 23.42 -13.18 -6.42
N TRP A 70 23.39 -12.30 -7.41
CA TRP A 70 22.95 -10.91 -7.28
C TRP A 70 21.53 -10.74 -6.68
N GLN A 71 20.61 -11.69 -6.92
CA GLN A 71 19.27 -11.62 -6.34
C GLN A 71 19.32 -11.71 -4.80
N ALA A 72 20.09 -12.68 -4.29
CA ALA A 72 20.26 -12.84 -2.84
C ALA A 72 21.01 -11.64 -2.22
N GLU A 73 21.94 -11.04 -2.96
CA GLU A 73 22.66 -9.82 -2.52
C GLU A 73 21.69 -8.64 -2.40
N LEU A 74 20.79 -8.44 -3.38
CA LEU A 74 19.76 -7.40 -3.33
C LEU A 74 18.71 -7.65 -2.22
N GLU A 75 18.34 -8.90 -1.98
CA GLU A 75 17.42 -9.26 -0.88
C GLU A 75 18.01 -8.95 0.49
N ALA A 76 19.31 -9.17 0.65
CA ALA A 76 20.03 -8.92 1.90
C ALA A 76 20.41 -7.43 2.10
N ASP A 77 20.27 -6.59 1.05
CA ASP A 77 20.63 -5.17 1.13
C ASP A 77 19.62 -4.38 1.98
N GLY A 78 19.99 -4.14 3.25
CA GLY A 78 19.16 -3.38 4.19
C GLY A 78 18.93 -1.92 3.78
N GLU A 79 19.90 -1.28 3.08
CA GLU A 79 19.72 0.08 2.59
C GLU A 79 18.76 0.14 1.41
N LEU A 80 18.85 -0.82 0.49
CA LEU A 80 17.88 -0.96 -0.61
C LEU A 80 16.46 -1.18 -0.07
N SER A 81 16.31 -1.99 0.98
CA SER A 81 15.04 -2.19 1.66
C SER A 81 14.49 -0.90 2.27
N ARG A 82 15.34 -0.04 2.85
CA ARG A 82 14.95 1.29 3.34
C ARG A 82 14.51 2.22 2.22
N LEU A 83 15.22 2.21 1.07
CA LEU A 83 14.86 3.01 -0.10
C LEU A 83 13.52 2.59 -0.71
N VAL A 84 13.21 1.29 -0.74
CA VAL A 84 11.88 0.78 -1.11
C VAL A 84 10.82 1.28 -0.14
N ALA A 85 11.04 1.15 1.15
CA ALA A 85 10.09 1.62 2.16
C ALA A 85 9.86 3.14 2.08
N ALA A 86 10.92 3.93 1.89
CA ALA A 86 10.82 5.38 1.72
C ALA A 86 10.00 5.75 0.47
N PHE A 87 10.20 5.03 -0.64
CA PHE A 87 9.43 5.21 -1.86
C PHE A 87 7.93 4.98 -1.65
N TYR A 88 7.55 3.83 -1.11
CA TYR A 88 6.14 3.49 -0.88
C TYR A 88 5.47 4.41 0.15
N ARG A 89 6.22 4.82 1.17
CA ARG A 89 5.73 5.80 2.14
C ARG A 89 5.43 7.14 1.48
N ALA A 90 6.35 7.67 0.68
CA ALA A 90 6.20 8.96 0.02
C ALA A 90 5.14 8.94 -1.09
N GLN A 91 5.08 7.86 -1.88
CA GLN A 91 4.20 7.79 -3.04
C GLN A 91 2.76 7.39 -2.69
N PHE A 92 2.55 6.63 -1.62
CA PHE A 92 1.23 6.05 -1.31
C PHE A 92 0.76 6.38 0.11
N TRP A 93 1.56 6.06 1.15
CA TRP A 93 1.12 6.15 2.53
C TRP A 93 0.80 7.58 2.96
N LEU A 94 1.71 8.51 2.71
CA LEU A 94 1.53 9.92 3.07
C LEU A 94 0.39 10.60 2.29
N PRO A 95 0.28 10.44 0.95
CA PRO A 95 -0.83 11.03 0.20
C PRO A 95 -2.20 10.47 0.60
N LEU A 96 -2.28 9.23 1.08
CA LEU A 96 -3.49 8.62 1.64
C LEU A 96 -3.80 9.10 3.06
N ARG A 97 -2.95 9.92 3.67
CA ARG A 97 -3.07 10.30 5.09
C ARG A 97 -3.27 9.07 5.98
N ALA A 98 -2.53 8.01 5.68
CA ALA A 98 -2.77 6.69 6.26
C ALA A 98 -2.50 6.66 7.78
N ASP A 99 -1.61 7.50 8.29
CA ASP A 99 -1.39 7.67 9.73
C ASP A 99 -2.65 8.20 10.44
N GLU A 100 -3.39 9.12 9.79
CA GLU A 100 -4.66 9.66 10.33
C GLU A 100 -5.82 8.68 10.17
N LEU A 101 -5.85 7.92 9.06
CA LEU A 101 -6.80 6.82 8.89
C LEU A 101 -6.59 5.73 9.94
N GLU A 102 -5.32 5.38 10.23
CA GLU A 102 -4.98 4.42 11.29
C GLU A 102 -5.50 4.90 12.65
N ALA A 103 -5.29 6.18 12.97
CA ALA A 103 -5.72 6.77 14.23
C ALA A 103 -7.25 6.81 14.38
N GLY A 104 -7.98 7.12 13.30
CA GLY A 104 -9.44 7.29 13.33
C GLY A 104 -10.23 6.00 13.07
N ALA A 105 -9.83 5.20 12.08
CA ALA A 105 -10.55 4.02 11.62
C ALA A 105 -9.84 2.69 11.90
N GLY A 106 -8.61 2.75 12.40
CA GLY A 106 -7.79 1.59 12.73
C GLY A 106 -6.84 1.15 11.62
N TRP A 107 -5.76 0.46 12.04
CA TRP A 107 -4.69 0.00 11.15
C TRP A 107 -5.17 -0.83 9.97
N ALA A 108 -6.14 -1.72 10.18
CA ALA A 108 -6.63 -2.61 9.13
C ALA A 108 -7.25 -1.85 7.94
N VAL A 109 -7.93 -0.72 8.22
CA VAL A 109 -8.49 0.17 7.18
C VAL A 109 -7.38 0.86 6.41
N ALA A 110 -6.41 1.47 7.12
CA ALA A 110 -5.27 2.14 6.50
C ALA A 110 -4.45 1.17 5.64
N ALA A 111 -4.13 -0.02 6.16
CA ALA A 111 -3.38 -1.05 5.45
C ALA A 111 -4.12 -1.56 4.20
N LYS A 112 -5.45 -1.77 4.28
CA LYS A 112 -6.25 -2.23 3.14
C LYS A 112 -6.36 -1.17 2.05
N LEU A 113 -6.53 0.09 2.43
CA LEU A 113 -6.57 1.20 1.47
C LEU A 113 -5.19 1.40 0.80
N PHE A 114 -4.11 1.28 1.57
CA PHE A 114 -2.74 1.31 1.04
C PHE A 114 -2.52 0.19 0.02
N ASP A 115 -2.86 -1.05 0.35
CA ASP A 115 -2.76 -2.20 -0.55
C ASP A 115 -3.56 -1.98 -1.84
N ALA A 116 -4.81 -1.53 -1.73
CA ALA A 116 -5.63 -1.19 -2.88
C ALA A 116 -5.00 -0.08 -3.73
N ALA A 117 -4.45 0.97 -3.11
CA ALA A 117 -3.83 2.08 -3.82
C ALA A 117 -2.59 1.66 -4.62
N VAL A 118 -1.78 0.74 -4.09
CA VAL A 118 -0.64 0.17 -4.81
C VAL A 118 -1.11 -0.64 -6.03
N ASN A 119 -2.18 -1.43 -5.88
CA ASN A 119 -2.63 -2.35 -6.92
C ASN A 119 -3.47 -1.69 -8.03
N ILE A 120 -4.39 -0.78 -7.67
CA ILE A 120 -5.34 -0.17 -8.64
C ILE A 120 -5.19 1.34 -8.80
N GLY A 121 -4.18 1.93 -8.17
CA GLY A 121 -3.90 3.37 -8.17
C GLY A 121 -4.68 4.13 -7.09
N GLN A 122 -4.05 5.19 -6.55
CA GLN A 122 -4.57 5.92 -5.39
C GLN A 122 -5.98 6.47 -5.58
N ARG A 123 -6.19 7.20 -6.67
CA ARG A 123 -7.49 7.85 -6.94
C ARG A 123 -8.61 6.82 -6.92
N ARG A 124 -8.44 5.72 -7.66
CA ARG A 124 -9.44 4.66 -7.77
C ARG A 124 -9.69 3.96 -6.43
N ALA A 125 -8.64 3.67 -5.70
CA ALA A 125 -8.74 3.06 -4.36
C ALA A 125 -9.55 3.95 -3.40
N VAL A 126 -9.28 5.26 -3.42
CA VAL A 126 -10.01 6.23 -2.57
C VAL A 126 -11.46 6.37 -3.03
N GLU A 127 -11.75 6.44 -4.32
CA GLU A 127 -13.13 6.47 -4.84
C GLU A 127 -13.95 5.25 -4.39
N VAL A 128 -13.36 4.05 -4.47
CA VAL A 128 -14.00 2.81 -4.00
C VAL A 128 -14.24 2.86 -2.48
N TYR A 129 -13.26 3.33 -1.72
CA TYR A 129 -13.38 3.47 -0.26
C TYR A 129 -14.47 4.48 0.13
N GLN A 130 -14.49 5.67 -0.49
CA GLN A 130 -15.53 6.68 -0.27
C GLN A 130 -16.91 6.16 -0.63
N GLY A 131 -17.04 5.44 -1.76
CA GLY A 131 -18.29 4.80 -2.16
C GLY A 131 -18.81 3.79 -1.11
N ALA A 132 -17.91 3.02 -0.51
CA ALA A 132 -18.24 2.10 0.57
C ALA A 132 -18.69 2.83 1.84
N LEU A 133 -18.04 3.94 2.21
CA LEU A 133 -18.47 4.79 3.34
C LEU A 133 -19.87 5.37 3.11
N VAL A 134 -20.17 5.86 1.90
CA VAL A 134 -21.51 6.35 1.52
C VAL A 134 -22.54 5.24 1.64
N ALA A 135 -22.25 4.03 1.16
CA ALA A 135 -23.14 2.88 1.27
C ALA A 135 -23.41 2.45 2.71
N LEU A 136 -22.49 2.74 3.64
CA LEU A 136 -22.64 2.48 5.07
C LEU A 136 -23.36 3.60 5.84
N GLY A 137 -23.67 4.72 5.19
CA GLY A 137 -24.45 5.80 5.79
C GLY A 137 -23.74 7.15 5.90
N ALA A 138 -22.52 7.31 5.35
CA ALA A 138 -21.84 8.61 5.31
C ALA A 138 -22.54 9.57 4.32
N ALA A 139 -23.72 10.07 4.71
CA ALA A 139 -24.54 10.94 3.87
C ALA A 139 -23.80 12.24 3.56
N GLY A 140 -23.79 12.63 2.28
CA GLY A 140 -23.16 13.87 1.82
C GLY A 140 -21.64 13.80 1.63
N LEU A 141 -21.02 12.65 1.84
CA LEU A 141 -19.61 12.45 1.49
C LEU A 141 -19.46 12.44 -0.03
N GLU A 142 -18.63 13.33 -0.56
CA GLU A 142 -18.30 13.39 -1.99
C GLU A 142 -17.29 12.28 -2.34
N VAL A 143 -17.54 11.58 -3.46
CA VAL A 143 -16.64 10.54 -3.99
C VAL A 143 -15.71 11.19 -5.01
N ASP A 144 -14.68 11.89 -4.51
CA ASP A 144 -13.75 12.71 -5.32
C ASP A 144 -12.36 12.05 -5.52
N GLY A 145 -12.10 10.92 -4.87
CA GLY A 145 -10.83 10.22 -4.91
C GLY A 145 -9.72 10.88 -4.09
N ARG A 146 -10.07 11.69 -3.07
CA ARG A 146 -9.13 12.38 -2.20
C ARG A 146 -9.43 12.13 -0.72
N ILE A 147 -8.42 11.91 0.09
CA ILE A 147 -8.58 11.79 1.55
C ILE A 147 -8.59 13.18 2.18
N GLY A 148 -9.78 13.79 2.23
CA GLY A 148 -10.02 15.06 2.92
C GLY A 148 -10.50 14.88 4.36
N ALA A 149 -10.77 16.00 5.06
CA ALA A 149 -11.30 15.99 6.42
C ALA A 149 -12.64 15.25 6.52
N ALA A 150 -13.54 15.43 5.54
CA ALA A 150 -14.82 14.73 5.48
C ALA A 150 -14.65 13.21 5.37
N THR A 151 -13.72 12.76 4.52
CA THR A 151 -13.42 11.32 4.37
C THR A 151 -12.85 10.74 5.67
N LEU A 152 -11.96 11.47 6.36
CA LEU A 152 -11.39 11.00 7.65
C LEU A 152 -12.45 10.93 8.75
N ALA A 153 -13.36 11.91 8.81
CA ALA A 153 -14.46 11.89 9.76
C ALA A 153 -15.39 10.68 9.51
N ALA A 154 -15.80 10.48 8.26
CA ALA A 154 -16.61 9.33 7.87
C ALA A 154 -15.87 7.99 8.11
N ALA A 155 -14.55 7.95 7.90
CA ALA A 155 -13.73 6.79 8.21
C ALA A 155 -13.75 6.43 9.69
N GLY A 156 -13.68 7.43 10.58
CA GLY A 156 -13.77 7.21 12.03
C GLY A 156 -15.12 6.64 12.48
N GLU A 157 -16.20 7.02 11.79
CA GLU A 157 -17.56 6.57 12.13
C GLU A 157 -17.90 5.21 11.48
N PHE A 158 -17.57 5.02 10.21
CA PHE A 158 -18.03 3.87 9.40
C PHE A 158 -16.90 2.94 8.96
N GLY A 159 -15.62 3.32 9.15
CA GLY A 159 -14.48 2.61 8.56
C GLY A 159 -14.38 1.14 8.97
N ALA A 160 -14.72 0.79 10.20
CA ALA A 160 -14.75 -0.60 10.65
C ALA A 160 -15.77 -1.47 9.86
N GLY A 161 -16.89 -0.88 9.45
CA GLY A 161 -17.91 -1.54 8.63
C GLY A 161 -17.43 -1.84 7.20
N VAL A 162 -16.56 -1.00 6.63
CA VAL A 162 -15.97 -1.24 5.30
C VAL A 162 -15.19 -2.54 5.26
N LEU A 163 -14.44 -2.87 6.32
CA LEU A 163 -13.70 -4.14 6.42
C LEU A 163 -14.64 -5.35 6.44
N GLY A 164 -15.79 -5.23 7.10
CA GLY A 164 -16.82 -6.27 7.12
C GLY A 164 -17.37 -6.56 5.72
N LEU A 165 -17.65 -5.54 4.92
CA LEU A 165 -18.13 -5.69 3.55
C LEU A 165 -17.10 -6.32 2.61
N VAL A 166 -15.83 -5.98 2.78
CA VAL A 166 -14.73 -6.54 1.96
C VAL A 166 -14.45 -8.00 2.31
N CYS A 167 -14.56 -8.38 3.59
CA CYS A 167 -14.35 -9.77 4.03
C CYS A 167 -15.49 -10.71 3.61
N SER A 168 -16.75 -10.23 3.59
CA SER A 168 -17.89 -11.06 3.20
C SER A 168 -17.96 -11.36 1.69
N ASN A 169 -17.33 -10.54 0.84
CA ASN A 169 -17.29 -10.76 -0.62
C ASN A 169 -16.15 -11.70 -1.08
N SER A 170 -15.28 -12.16 -0.20
CA SER A 170 -14.19 -13.08 -0.52
C SER A 170 -14.53 -14.57 -0.27
N GLU A 171 -15.77 -14.86 0.13
CA GLU A 171 -16.24 -16.23 0.38
C GLU A 171 -17.24 -16.77 -0.68
N ASN A 172 -17.42 -16.07 -1.81
CA ASN A 172 -18.24 -16.54 -2.95
C ASN A 172 -17.39 -16.87 -4.17
#